data_44b0e9e1423dd3ba5c0bacd3369d254d
#
_entry.id   44b0e9e1423dd3ba5c0bacd3369d254d
#
_cell.length_a   1.000
_cell.length_b   1.000
_cell.length_c   1.000
_cell.angle_alpha   90.00
_cell.angle_beta   90.00
_cell.angle_gamma   90.00
#
_symmetry.space_group_name_H-M   'P 1'
#
loop_
_entity.id
_entity.type
_entity.pdbx_description
1 polymer ?
#
loop_
_entity_poly.entity_id
_entity_poly.type
_entity_poly.pdbx_seq_one_letter_code
_entity_poly.pdbx_strand_id
1 'polypeptide(L)'
;NKYETHCMLTVSGYGELVLRARCGQIRHADNPVIVYEEDSFEYGERDGQKFVNYTCRLPHTTGRIVACFMKITRADGSIDYAVMLPEDWIRLSSYSARQNGKWNYQTKQWENGKPNALYEAQGGQIDPGFLVAKCIKHAFKTYPKARVGRATQLESQPVDETEITDDIYGVTGDGEKV
;
A
#
# COMPACT_ATOMS: atom_id res chain seq x y z
N ASN A 1 18.66 29.58 -7.61
CA ASN A 1 18.23 28.23 -7.27
C ASN A 1 17.17 27.78 -8.27
N LYS A 2 17.55 26.93 -9.21
CA LYS A 2 16.60 26.31 -10.12
C LYS A 2 15.96 25.14 -9.37
N TYR A 3 14.66 25.21 -9.17
CA TYR A 3 13.87 24.05 -8.75
C TYR A 3 13.67 23.17 -10.00
N GLU A 4 14.24 21.99 -9.98
CA GLU A 4 13.95 20.99 -10.99
C GLU A 4 12.71 20.21 -10.56
N THR A 5 11.70 20.22 -11.42
CA THR A 5 10.49 19.41 -11.21
C THR A 5 10.72 18.06 -11.88
N HIS A 6 10.82 17.02 -11.07
CA HIS A 6 10.90 15.65 -11.58
C HIS A 6 9.49 15.08 -11.69
N CYS A 7 9.17 14.54 -12.86
CA CYS A 7 7.92 13.84 -13.10
C CYS A 7 8.19 12.34 -13.01
N MET A 8 7.57 11.65 -12.04
CA MET A 8 7.74 10.22 -11.86
C MET A 8 6.47 9.49 -12.25
N LEU A 9 6.60 8.51 -13.14
CA LEU A 9 5.48 7.68 -13.55
C LEU A 9 5.28 6.57 -12.52
N THR A 10 4.14 6.59 -11.83
CA THR A 10 3.78 5.55 -10.85
C THR A 10 2.65 4.69 -11.38
N VAL A 11 2.67 3.40 -11.01
CA VAL A 11 1.61 2.45 -11.36
C VAL A 11 0.71 2.26 -10.14
N SER A 12 -0.62 2.37 -10.34
CA SER A 12 -1.59 2.11 -9.27
C SER A 12 -1.51 0.65 -8.78
N GLY A 13 -2.05 0.34 -7.60
CA GLY A 13 -2.11 -1.03 -7.11
C GLY A 13 -2.79 -1.99 -8.10
N TYR A 14 -3.92 -1.60 -8.64
CA TYR A 14 -4.62 -2.38 -9.67
C TYR A 14 -3.83 -2.46 -11.00
N GLY A 15 -3.15 -1.40 -11.38
CA GLY A 15 -2.25 -1.42 -12.54
C GLY A 15 -1.12 -2.42 -12.36
N GLU A 16 -0.55 -2.50 -11.17
CA GLU A 16 0.47 -3.50 -10.80
C GLU A 16 -0.08 -4.92 -10.94
N LEU A 17 -1.28 -5.18 -10.42
CA LEU A 17 -1.95 -6.47 -10.52
C LEU A 17 -2.14 -6.89 -11.99
N VAL A 18 -2.69 -5.99 -12.83
CA VAL A 18 -2.88 -6.26 -14.26
C VAL A 18 -1.55 -6.54 -14.95
N LEU A 19 -0.51 -5.78 -14.61
CA LEU A 19 0.82 -5.96 -15.16
C LEU A 19 1.40 -7.35 -14.81
N ARG A 20 1.28 -7.77 -13.55
CA ARG A 20 1.75 -9.09 -13.08
C ARG A 20 1.02 -10.24 -13.76
N ALA A 21 -0.29 -10.11 -13.94
CA ALA A 21 -1.09 -11.08 -14.67
C ALA A 21 -0.66 -11.18 -16.14
N ARG A 22 -0.48 -10.05 -16.82
CA ARG A 22 -0.04 -9.99 -18.22
C ARG A 22 1.37 -10.54 -18.43
N CYS A 23 2.26 -10.35 -17.47
CA CYS A 23 3.62 -10.91 -17.50
C CYS A 23 3.67 -12.39 -17.09
N GLY A 24 2.54 -13.02 -16.81
CA GLY A 24 2.48 -14.44 -16.44
C GLY A 24 3.09 -14.76 -15.08
N GLN A 25 3.26 -13.78 -14.19
CA GLN A 25 3.79 -14.01 -12.83
C GLN A 25 2.73 -14.57 -11.89
N ILE A 26 1.47 -14.21 -12.13
CA ILE A 26 0.32 -14.69 -11.37
C ILE A 26 -0.77 -15.20 -12.31
N ARG A 27 -1.51 -16.19 -11.87
CA ARG A 27 -2.72 -16.70 -12.56
C ARG A 27 -3.96 -15.95 -12.11
N HIS A 28 -4.04 -15.68 -10.80
CA HIS A 28 -5.18 -15.05 -10.18
C HIS A 28 -4.76 -14.34 -8.90
N ALA A 29 -5.48 -13.29 -8.57
CA ALA A 29 -5.40 -12.65 -7.28
C ALA A 29 -6.83 -12.30 -6.84
N ASP A 30 -7.17 -12.71 -5.63
CA ASP A 30 -8.45 -12.37 -5.02
C ASP A 30 -8.46 -10.87 -4.65
N ASN A 31 -9.64 -10.29 -4.53
CA ASN A 31 -9.74 -8.95 -3.97
C ASN A 31 -9.20 -8.95 -2.53
N PRO A 32 -8.48 -7.90 -2.11
CA PRO A 32 -8.10 -7.79 -0.72
C PRO A 32 -9.31 -7.80 0.21
N VAL A 33 -9.20 -8.51 1.30
CA VAL A 33 -10.23 -8.64 2.33
C VAL A 33 -9.82 -7.83 3.55
N ILE A 34 -10.70 -6.96 4.01
CA ILE A 34 -10.53 -6.23 5.27
C ILE A 34 -11.05 -7.11 6.40
N VAL A 35 -10.25 -7.26 7.42
CA VAL A 35 -10.55 -8.05 8.62
C VAL A 35 -10.93 -7.10 9.74
N TYR A 36 -12.09 -7.33 10.33
CA TYR A 36 -12.58 -6.58 11.48
C TYR A 36 -12.36 -7.35 12.78
N GLU A 37 -12.42 -6.65 13.89
CA GLU A 37 -12.14 -7.19 15.21
C GLU A 37 -13.03 -8.38 15.60
N GLU A 38 -14.26 -8.41 15.09
CA GLU A 38 -15.22 -9.49 15.34
C GLU A 38 -14.97 -10.74 14.49
N ASP A 39 -14.19 -10.63 13.41
CA ASP A 39 -13.89 -11.75 12.52
C ASP A 39 -12.94 -12.76 13.21
N SER A 40 -13.01 -14.01 12.75
CA SER A 40 -11.98 -14.99 13.08
C SER A 40 -10.87 -14.93 12.05
N PHE A 41 -9.68 -14.52 12.50
CA PHE A 41 -8.52 -14.37 11.63
C PHE A 41 -7.28 -14.99 12.26
N GLU A 42 -6.66 -15.90 11.53
CA GLU A 42 -5.39 -16.51 11.89
C GLU A 42 -4.46 -16.43 10.68
N TYR A 43 -3.27 -15.92 10.91
CA TYR A 43 -2.22 -15.81 9.92
C TYR A 43 -0.91 -16.36 10.47
N GLY A 44 -0.20 -17.11 9.67
CA GLY A 44 1.08 -17.68 10.07
C GLY A 44 1.87 -18.25 8.90
N GLU A 45 2.98 -18.87 9.24
CA GLU A 45 3.83 -19.59 8.32
C GLU A 45 4.10 -20.99 8.89
N ARG A 46 3.96 -21.99 8.05
CA ARG A 46 4.26 -23.37 8.36
C ARG A 46 5.07 -23.98 7.23
N ASP A 47 6.25 -24.52 7.54
CA ASP A 47 7.15 -25.17 6.57
C ASP A 47 7.49 -24.26 5.37
N GLY A 48 7.71 -22.96 5.63
CA GLY A 48 8.00 -21.96 4.60
C GLY A 48 6.81 -21.54 3.76
N GLN A 49 5.60 -21.99 4.08
CA GLN A 49 4.36 -21.59 3.40
C GLN A 49 3.49 -20.75 4.32
N LYS A 50 3.11 -19.57 3.83
CA LYS A 50 2.16 -18.71 4.51
C LYS A 50 0.76 -19.30 4.42
N PHE A 51 0.00 -19.19 5.51
CA PHE A 51 -1.40 -19.57 5.52
C PHE A 51 -2.26 -18.46 6.15
N VAL A 52 -3.51 -18.41 5.74
CA VAL A 52 -4.54 -17.55 6.31
C VAL A 52 -5.80 -18.39 6.51
N ASN A 53 -6.30 -18.41 7.73
CA ASN A 53 -7.63 -18.93 8.07
C ASN A 53 -8.52 -17.74 8.42
N TYR A 54 -9.58 -17.53 7.66
CA TYR A 54 -10.46 -16.39 7.82
C TYR A 54 -11.93 -16.81 7.79
N THR A 55 -12.69 -16.30 8.74
CA THR A 55 -14.14 -16.42 8.79
C THR A 55 -14.75 -15.07 9.15
N CYS A 56 -15.51 -14.49 8.24
CA CYS A 56 -16.27 -13.28 8.49
C CYS A 56 -17.38 -13.52 9.49
N ARG A 57 -17.52 -12.64 10.48
CA ARG A 57 -18.58 -12.69 11.50
C ARG A 57 -19.35 -11.38 11.49
N LEU A 58 -20.53 -11.40 10.92
CA LEU A 58 -21.42 -10.24 10.90
C LEU A 58 -22.37 -10.25 12.13
N PRO A 59 -22.80 -9.06 12.60
CA PRO A 59 -22.44 -7.73 12.11
C PRO A 59 -21.10 -7.22 12.69
N HIS A 60 -20.39 -6.34 11.95
CA HIS A 60 -19.23 -5.63 12.46
C HIS A 60 -19.67 -4.40 13.26
N THR A 61 -19.82 -4.56 14.55
CA THR A 61 -20.39 -3.52 15.43
C THR A 61 -19.39 -2.45 15.83
N THR A 62 -18.12 -2.81 16.00
CA THR A 62 -17.05 -1.86 16.33
C THR A 62 -16.52 -1.14 15.10
N GLY A 63 -16.62 -1.77 13.93
CA GLY A 63 -16.02 -1.28 12.70
C GLY A 63 -14.48 -1.18 12.76
N ARG A 64 -13.84 -1.75 13.79
CA ARG A 64 -12.39 -1.68 13.97
C ARG A 64 -11.67 -2.64 13.05
N ILE A 65 -10.78 -2.09 12.24
CA ILE A 65 -9.95 -2.86 11.30
C ILE A 65 -8.72 -3.38 12.03
N VAL A 66 -8.47 -4.68 11.92
CA VAL A 66 -7.34 -5.37 12.57
C VAL A 66 -6.35 -5.96 11.57
N ALA A 67 -6.75 -6.20 10.32
CA ALA A 67 -5.85 -6.63 9.26
C ALA A 67 -6.46 -6.35 7.87
N CYS A 68 -5.64 -6.49 6.85
CA CYS A 68 -6.08 -6.61 5.47
C CYS A 68 -5.20 -7.66 4.79
N PHE A 69 -5.80 -8.60 4.06
CA PHE A 69 -5.04 -9.62 3.37
C PHE A 69 -5.52 -9.84 1.94
N MET A 70 -4.64 -10.38 1.11
CA MET A 70 -4.91 -10.73 -0.27
C MET A 70 -4.29 -12.10 -0.58
N LYS A 71 -5.07 -12.97 -1.21
CA LYS A 71 -4.60 -14.27 -1.70
C LYS A 71 -4.19 -14.16 -3.15
N ILE A 72 -3.06 -14.73 -3.49
CA ILE A 72 -2.48 -14.71 -4.83
C ILE A 72 -2.18 -16.13 -5.25
N THR A 73 -2.61 -16.51 -6.44
CA THR A 73 -2.20 -17.77 -7.10
C THR A 73 -1.10 -17.44 -8.08
N ARG A 74 0.11 -17.92 -7.82
CA ARG A 74 1.28 -17.73 -8.67
C ARG A 74 1.15 -18.50 -9.98
N ALA A 75 2.05 -18.24 -10.93
CA ALA A 75 2.08 -18.92 -12.23
C ALA A 75 2.23 -20.43 -12.13
N ASP A 76 2.98 -20.92 -11.17
CA ASP A 76 3.20 -22.35 -10.88
C ASP A 76 2.01 -23.01 -10.16
N GLY A 77 0.99 -22.23 -9.78
CA GLY A 77 -0.17 -22.69 -9.03
C GLY A 77 -0.02 -22.64 -7.52
N SER A 78 1.15 -22.29 -7.01
CA SER A 78 1.35 -22.09 -5.57
C SER A 78 0.54 -20.90 -5.07
N ILE A 79 0.16 -20.95 -3.79
CA ILE A 79 -0.62 -19.89 -3.15
C ILE A 79 0.32 -19.06 -2.29
N ASP A 80 0.18 -17.74 -2.42
CA ASP A 80 0.85 -16.76 -1.58
C ASP A 80 -0.18 -15.86 -0.92
N TYR A 81 0.16 -15.33 0.24
CA TYR A 81 -0.68 -14.38 0.97
C TYR A 81 0.12 -13.12 1.27
N ALA A 82 -0.48 -11.99 0.96
CA ALA A 82 -0.03 -10.71 1.44
C ALA A 82 -0.93 -10.30 2.61
N VAL A 83 -0.34 -9.94 3.72
CA VAL A 83 -1.06 -9.50 4.92
C VAL A 83 -0.49 -8.17 5.36
N MET A 84 -1.36 -7.22 5.63
CA MET A 84 -1.02 -5.95 6.28
C MET A 84 -1.68 -5.90 7.66
N LEU A 85 -0.90 -5.56 8.66
CA LEU A 85 -1.31 -5.37 10.04
C LEU A 85 -1.29 -3.88 10.41
N PRO A 86 -1.85 -3.47 11.57
CA PRO A 86 -1.85 -2.08 12.01
C PRO A 86 -0.47 -1.42 11.97
N GLU A 87 0.57 -2.16 12.32
CA GLU A 87 1.95 -1.68 12.31
C GLU A 87 2.40 -1.23 10.91
N ASP A 88 1.92 -1.91 9.86
CA ASP A 88 2.30 -1.58 8.49
C ASP A 88 1.73 -0.22 8.05
N TRP A 89 0.43 -0.01 8.24
CA TRP A 89 -0.14 1.29 7.83
C TRP A 89 0.20 2.43 8.78
N ILE A 90 0.46 2.17 10.07
CA ILE A 90 1.00 3.18 10.99
C ILE A 90 2.40 3.60 10.52
N ARG A 91 3.24 2.66 10.11
CA ARG A 91 4.56 2.95 9.53
C ARG A 91 4.42 3.77 8.24
N LEU A 92 3.51 3.40 7.34
CA LEU A 92 3.24 4.16 6.12
C LEU A 92 2.72 5.58 6.42
N SER A 93 1.85 5.73 7.42
CA SER A 93 1.39 7.04 7.90
C SER A 93 2.55 7.91 8.37
N SER A 94 3.50 7.34 9.12
CA SER A 94 4.68 8.07 9.58
C SER A 94 5.58 8.52 8.42
N TYR A 95 5.68 7.72 7.36
CA TYR A 95 6.41 8.12 6.16
C TYR A 95 5.70 9.25 5.43
N SER A 96 4.37 9.18 5.27
CA SER A 96 3.57 10.26 4.70
C SER A 96 3.75 11.56 5.47
N ALA A 97 3.72 11.51 6.80
CA ALA A 97 3.97 12.67 7.64
C ALA A 97 5.38 13.27 7.43
N ARG A 98 6.38 12.42 7.24
CA ARG A 98 7.76 12.87 6.96
C ARG A 98 7.85 13.53 5.59
N GLN A 99 7.20 12.96 4.58
CA GLN A 99 7.20 13.49 3.21
C GLN A 99 6.53 14.86 3.14
N ASN A 100 5.44 15.07 3.88
CA ASN A 100 4.73 16.33 3.98
C ASN A 100 5.39 17.31 4.96
N GLY A 101 6.58 17.00 5.43
CA GLY A 101 7.36 17.85 6.33
C GLY A 101 7.90 19.10 5.63
N LYS A 102 8.33 20.05 6.44
CA LYS A 102 8.95 21.28 6.00
C LYS A 102 10.23 21.56 6.77
N TRP A 103 11.19 22.18 6.10
CA TRP A 103 12.37 22.66 6.77
C TRP A 103 12.05 23.91 7.58
N ASN A 104 12.28 23.86 8.89
CA ASN A 104 12.16 25.03 9.75
C ASN A 104 13.49 25.79 9.78
N TYR A 105 13.50 26.98 9.19
CA TYR A 105 14.69 27.84 9.10
C TYR A 105 15.12 28.43 10.45
N GLN A 106 14.20 28.51 11.43
CA GLN A 106 14.50 29.05 12.76
C GLN A 106 15.20 28.01 13.63
N THR A 107 14.67 26.77 13.65
CA THR A 107 15.22 25.66 14.44
C THR A 107 16.32 24.90 13.70
N LYS A 108 16.48 25.14 12.38
CA LYS A 108 17.37 24.39 11.49
C LYS A 108 17.14 22.87 11.53
N GLN A 109 15.87 22.47 11.64
CA GLN A 109 15.45 21.07 11.70
C GLN A 109 14.33 20.81 10.72
N TRP A 110 14.21 19.54 10.30
CA TRP A 110 13.09 19.06 9.54
C TRP A 110 11.91 18.79 10.47
N GLU A 111 10.78 19.43 10.22
CA GLU A 111 9.55 19.22 10.97
C GLU A 111 8.61 18.35 10.14
N ASN A 112 8.13 17.24 10.70
CA ASN A 112 7.17 16.39 10.02
C ASN A 112 5.84 17.13 9.85
N GLY A 113 5.24 16.99 8.69
CA GLY A 113 3.89 17.48 8.41
C GLY A 113 2.81 16.53 8.94
N LYS A 114 1.59 16.77 8.49
CA LYS A 114 0.48 15.84 8.73
C LYS A 114 0.54 14.69 7.72
N PRO A 115 0.24 13.45 8.12
CA PRO A 115 0.09 12.35 7.18
C PRO A 115 -1.10 12.60 6.25
N ASN A 116 -1.18 11.86 5.15
CA ASN A 116 -2.38 11.86 4.31
C ASN A 116 -3.62 11.54 5.15
N ALA A 117 -4.69 12.33 4.97
CA ALA A 117 -5.92 12.23 5.76
C ALA A 117 -6.58 10.83 5.68
N LEU A 118 -6.31 10.05 4.63
CA LEU A 118 -6.85 8.71 4.48
C LEU A 118 -6.27 7.69 5.48
N TYR A 119 -5.18 8.02 6.18
CA TYR A 119 -4.68 7.17 7.27
C TYR A 119 -5.50 7.31 8.57
N GLU A 120 -6.26 8.40 8.70
CA GLU A 120 -7.05 8.71 9.90
C GLU A 120 -8.47 9.18 9.53
N ALA A 121 -9.07 8.58 8.47
CA ALA A 121 -10.28 9.10 7.85
C ALA A 121 -11.54 8.88 8.70
N GLN A 122 -11.82 7.67 9.12
CA GLN A 122 -13.06 7.31 9.80
C GLN A 122 -12.82 7.01 11.28
N GLY A 123 -13.07 7.96 12.15
CA GLY A 123 -12.90 7.75 13.60
C GLY A 123 -11.44 7.47 14.01
N GLY A 124 -10.48 8.00 13.27
CA GLY A 124 -9.04 7.78 13.51
C GLY A 124 -8.51 6.46 12.95
N GLN A 125 -9.26 5.81 12.06
CA GLN A 125 -8.83 4.59 11.36
C GLN A 125 -8.49 4.89 9.90
N ILE A 126 -7.69 4.03 9.31
CA ILE A 126 -7.39 4.08 7.88
C ILE A 126 -8.67 3.86 7.05
N ASP A 127 -8.79 4.62 5.95
CA ASP A 127 -9.89 4.42 5.00
C ASP A 127 -9.83 3.00 4.40
N PRO A 128 -10.95 2.26 4.38
CA PRO A 128 -10.98 0.89 3.87
C PRO A 128 -10.52 0.76 2.42
N GLY A 129 -10.96 1.66 1.54
CA GLY A 129 -10.59 1.63 0.12
C GLY A 129 -9.11 1.95 -0.09
N PHE A 130 -8.58 2.86 0.70
CA PHE A 130 -7.16 3.18 0.71
C PHE A 130 -6.32 2.01 1.20
N LEU A 131 -6.75 1.32 2.27
CA LEU A 131 -6.08 0.13 2.79
C LEU A 131 -6.03 -1.00 1.75
N VAL A 132 -7.13 -1.25 1.04
CA VAL A 132 -7.20 -2.22 -0.06
C VAL A 132 -6.13 -1.91 -1.13
N ALA A 133 -6.03 -0.67 -1.57
CA ALA A 133 -5.04 -0.28 -2.58
C ALA A 133 -3.60 -0.42 -2.06
N LYS A 134 -3.34 -0.11 -0.78
CA LYS A 134 -2.04 -0.32 -0.14
C LYS A 134 -1.71 -1.80 -0.02
N CYS A 135 -2.69 -2.65 0.32
CA CYS A 135 -2.52 -4.09 0.41
C CYS A 135 -2.09 -4.69 -0.95
N ILE A 136 -2.71 -4.26 -2.06
CA ILE A 136 -2.32 -4.70 -3.40
C ILE A 136 -0.86 -4.31 -3.70
N LYS A 137 -0.46 -3.08 -3.42
CA LYS A 137 0.93 -2.65 -3.61
C LYS A 137 1.90 -3.43 -2.72
N HIS A 138 1.54 -3.62 -1.46
CA HIS A 138 2.34 -4.40 -0.52
C HIS A 138 2.55 -5.84 -1.03
N ALA A 139 1.52 -6.46 -1.57
CA ALA A 139 1.53 -7.82 -2.08
C ALA A 139 2.60 -8.05 -3.16
N PHE A 140 2.81 -7.08 -4.03
CA PHE A 140 3.74 -7.22 -5.16
C PHE A 140 5.14 -6.66 -4.91
N LYS A 141 5.41 -6.12 -3.74
CA LYS A 141 6.69 -5.51 -3.40
C LYS A 141 7.88 -6.46 -3.54
N THR A 142 7.68 -7.73 -3.19
CA THR A 142 8.72 -8.78 -3.23
C THR A 142 8.76 -9.55 -4.55
N TYR A 143 7.81 -9.30 -5.45
CA TYR A 143 7.77 -9.98 -6.74
C TYR A 143 8.83 -9.41 -7.69
N PRO A 144 9.42 -10.25 -8.57
CA PRO A 144 10.35 -9.79 -9.59
C PRO A 144 9.72 -8.66 -10.43
N LYS A 145 10.51 -7.66 -10.77
CA LYS A 145 10.03 -6.54 -11.58
C LYS A 145 9.47 -7.01 -12.92
N ALA A 146 8.27 -6.55 -13.27
CA ALA A 146 7.67 -6.87 -14.55
C ALA A 146 8.29 -6.02 -15.66
N ARG A 147 8.62 -6.61 -16.80
CA ARG A 147 9.08 -5.87 -17.99
C ARG A 147 7.87 -5.43 -18.80
N VAL A 148 7.79 -4.16 -19.13
CA VAL A 148 6.76 -3.57 -19.96
C VAL A 148 7.38 -3.15 -21.30
N GLY A 149 7.04 -3.89 -22.37
CA GLY A 149 7.54 -3.61 -23.71
C GLY A 149 8.98 -4.03 -23.96
N ARG A 150 9.44 -3.88 -25.21
CA ARG A 150 10.79 -4.31 -25.64
C ARG A 150 11.92 -3.42 -25.12
N ALA A 151 11.63 -2.20 -24.67
CA ALA A 151 12.64 -1.23 -24.30
C ALA A 151 12.47 -0.57 -22.92
N THR A 152 11.37 -0.80 -22.24
CA THR A 152 11.11 -0.14 -20.96
C THR A 152 11.20 -1.16 -19.84
N GLN A 153 12.36 -1.25 -19.22
CA GLN A 153 12.41 -1.64 -17.84
C GLN A 153 11.74 -0.48 -17.08
N LEU A 154 10.58 -0.71 -16.49
CA LEU A 154 10.22 0.04 -15.32
C LEU A 154 11.27 -0.35 -14.28
N GLU A 155 12.37 0.33 -14.29
CA GLU A 155 13.25 0.37 -13.14
C GLU A 155 12.39 0.99 -12.04
N SER A 156 11.74 0.14 -11.25
CA SER A 156 11.45 0.55 -9.92
C SER A 156 12.83 0.72 -9.30
N GLN A 157 13.38 1.90 -9.37
CA GLN A 157 14.35 2.31 -8.36
C GLN A 157 13.78 1.85 -7.03
N PRO A 158 14.60 1.53 -6.02
CA PRO A 158 14.08 1.38 -4.68
C PRO A 158 13.40 2.71 -4.36
N VAL A 159 12.14 2.79 -4.76
CA VAL A 159 11.31 3.93 -4.45
C VAL A 159 11.20 3.85 -2.96
N ASP A 160 11.82 4.77 -2.28
CA ASP A 160 11.62 5.00 -0.87
C ASP A 160 10.11 4.92 -0.67
N GLU A 161 9.63 4.07 0.21
CA GLU A 161 8.19 3.78 0.40
C GLU A 161 7.36 5.06 0.60
N THR A 162 8.03 6.18 0.82
CA THR A 162 7.48 7.51 0.97
C THR A 162 6.97 8.13 -0.33
N GLU A 163 7.54 7.82 -1.49
CA GLU A 163 7.19 8.54 -2.73
C GLU A 163 5.94 8.02 -3.45
N ILE A 164 5.45 6.82 -3.11
CA ILE A 164 4.35 6.20 -3.87
C ILE A 164 2.96 6.54 -3.31
N THR A 165 2.87 7.14 -2.13
CA THR A 165 1.64 7.11 -1.37
C THR A 165 0.63 8.19 -1.70
N ASP A 166 1.06 9.36 -2.09
CA ASP A 166 0.16 10.52 -2.16
C ASP A 166 -0.35 10.84 -3.56
N ASP A 167 0.37 10.46 -4.63
CA ASP A 167 0.00 10.80 -6.00
C ASP A 167 -1.12 9.93 -6.60
N ILE A 168 -1.43 8.78 -6.00
CA ILE A 168 -2.40 7.83 -6.58
C ILE A 168 -3.84 8.30 -6.45
N TYR A 169 -4.15 9.14 -5.48
CA TYR A 169 -5.52 9.57 -5.20
C TYR A 169 -5.80 11.03 -5.54
N GLY A 170 -4.84 11.73 -6.13
CA GLY A 170 -5.06 13.13 -6.54
C GLY A 170 -5.44 14.07 -5.39
N VAL A 171 -5.17 13.70 -4.17
CA VAL A 171 -5.32 14.57 -3.00
C VAL A 171 -4.03 15.39 -2.88
N THR A 172 -3.80 16.23 -3.87
CA THR A 172 -2.92 17.38 -3.67
C THR A 172 -3.63 18.28 -2.67
N GLY A 173 -3.08 18.38 -1.48
CA GLY A 173 -3.51 19.41 -0.57
C GLY A 173 -3.49 20.75 -1.31
N ASP A 174 -4.59 21.48 -1.27
CA ASP A 174 -4.75 22.77 -1.87
C ASP A 174 -3.57 23.68 -1.48
N GLY A 175 -2.61 23.76 -2.35
CA GLY A 175 -1.59 24.77 -2.35
C GLY A 175 -2.24 26.03 -2.88
N GLU A 176 -2.81 26.87 -2.01
CA GLU A 176 -3.10 28.22 -2.37
C GLU A 176 -1.87 28.88 -3.01
N LYS A 177 -2.07 29.29 -4.25
CA LYS A 177 -1.15 30.16 -4.95
C LYS A 177 -1.21 31.54 -4.30
N VAL A 178 -0.09 32.02 -3.90
CA VAL A 178 0.22 33.44 -3.91
C VAL A 178 1.47 33.64 -4.72
#